data_f98ae7529db870ab88f910a6bb311f25
#
_entry.id   f98ae7529db870ab88f910a6bb311f25
#
_cell.length_a   1.000
_cell.length_b   1.000
_cell.length_c   1.000
_cell.angle_alpha   90.00
_cell.angle_beta   90.00
_cell.angle_gamma   90.00
#
_symmetry.space_group_name_H-M   'P 1'
#
loop_
_entity.id
_entity.type
_entity.pdbx_description
1 polymer ?
#
loop_
_entity_poly.entity_id
_entity_poly.type
_entity_poly.pdbx_seq_one_letter_code
_entity_poly.pdbx_strand_id
1 'polypeptide(L)'
;MDQRQAQLVPDAVLEVQLRGGSLPLPVKIIEVRTIGPSLGAENIRASLAASLAGLALVGVFMVVVYRLPGVVAVVALALYSLFNLALYSLIPVTLTLPGIAGFILSVGMAVDANVLIFERVKEELRAGNTLIRSI
;
A
#
# COMPACT_ATOMS: atom_id res chain seq x y z
N MET A 1 23.24 -23.61 17.21
CA MET A 1 22.98 -22.47 18.13
C MET A 1 24.29 -22.15 18.77
N ASP A 2 24.94 -21.09 18.36
CA ASP A 2 26.35 -20.81 18.64
C ASP A 2 26.49 -20.32 20.08
N GLN A 3 27.32 -20.99 20.88
CA GLN A 3 27.59 -20.65 22.29
C GLN A 3 28.10 -19.22 22.48
N ARG A 4 28.67 -18.60 21.44
CA ARG A 4 29.10 -17.19 21.43
C ARG A 4 27.95 -16.19 21.51
N GLN A 5 26.77 -16.52 20.95
CA GLN A 5 25.61 -15.64 21.04
C GLN A 5 24.92 -15.64 22.41
N ALA A 6 25.05 -16.75 23.13
CA ALA A 6 24.51 -16.84 24.49
C ALA A 6 25.32 -16.04 25.53
N GLN A 7 26.59 -15.72 25.24
CA GLN A 7 27.45 -14.92 26.12
C GLN A 7 27.36 -13.41 25.86
N LEU A 8 27.00 -13.01 24.62
CA LEU A 8 26.86 -11.58 24.26
C LEU A 8 25.68 -10.90 24.95
N VAL A 9 24.64 -11.66 25.27
CA VAL A 9 23.41 -11.11 25.90
C VAL A 9 23.65 -10.68 27.35
N PRO A 10 24.34 -11.45 28.21
CA PRO A 10 24.64 -10.98 29.57
C PRO A 10 25.63 -9.81 29.59
N ASP A 11 26.60 -9.74 28.67
CA ASP A 11 27.56 -8.66 28.62
C ASP A 11 26.92 -7.33 28.19
N ALA A 12 26.03 -7.35 27.22
CA ALA A 12 25.26 -6.18 26.81
C ALA A 12 24.30 -5.67 27.90
N VAL A 13 23.71 -6.58 28.66
CA VAL A 13 22.84 -6.23 29.80
C VAL A 13 23.65 -5.63 30.93
N LEU A 14 24.86 -6.17 31.21
CA LEU A 14 25.79 -5.62 32.18
C LEU A 14 26.29 -4.23 31.78
N GLU A 15 26.58 -4.01 30.50
CA GLU A 15 26.99 -2.70 29.98
C GLU A 15 25.90 -1.64 30.12
N VAL A 16 24.64 -1.99 29.83
CA VAL A 16 23.49 -1.11 30.02
C VAL A 16 23.23 -0.82 31.49
N GLN A 17 23.40 -1.81 32.38
CA GLN A 17 23.27 -1.63 33.83
C GLN A 17 24.37 -0.74 34.41
N LEU A 18 25.59 -0.86 33.93
CA LEU A 18 26.73 -0.02 34.36
C LEU A 18 26.59 1.42 33.87
N ARG A 19 26.06 1.65 32.68
CA ARG A 19 25.79 3.01 32.12
C ARG A 19 24.55 3.68 32.71
N GLY A 20 23.56 2.90 33.14
CA GLY A 20 22.27 3.40 33.65
C GLY A 20 22.26 3.71 35.14
N GLY A 21 23.40 3.49 35.88
CA GLY A 21 23.46 3.67 37.33
C GLY A 21 22.43 2.79 38.03
N SER A 22 22.84 1.58 38.47
CA SER A 22 22.14 0.64 39.35
C SER A 22 20.60 0.83 39.44
N LEU A 23 19.87 0.44 38.40
CA LEU A 23 18.44 0.19 38.51
C LEU A 23 18.25 -1.14 39.27
N PRO A 24 17.62 -1.15 40.46
CA PRO A 24 17.44 -2.36 41.26
C PRO A 24 16.38 -3.32 40.73
N LEU A 25 15.96 -3.15 39.50
CA LEU A 25 14.90 -3.99 38.89
C LEU A 25 15.54 -4.89 37.82
N PRO A 26 15.35 -6.23 37.87
CA PRO A 26 15.75 -7.13 36.82
C PRO A 26 14.91 -6.86 35.56
N VAL A 27 15.50 -6.17 34.59
CA VAL A 27 14.85 -5.96 33.27
C VAL A 27 14.97 -7.26 32.50
N LYS A 28 13.86 -8.01 32.41
CA LYS A 28 13.77 -9.19 31.56
C LYS A 28 13.42 -8.74 30.16
N ILE A 29 14.32 -8.93 29.21
CA ILE A 29 14.03 -8.73 27.77
C ILE A 29 12.99 -9.80 27.40
N ILE A 30 11.74 -9.38 27.14
CA ILE A 30 10.62 -10.29 26.92
C ILE A 30 10.63 -10.80 25.48
N GLU A 31 11.10 -9.99 24.52
CA GLU A 31 11.18 -10.39 23.11
C GLU A 31 12.20 -9.54 22.34
N VAL A 32 13.13 -10.19 21.66
CA VAL A 32 13.98 -9.56 20.64
C VAL A 32 13.53 -10.10 19.28
N ARG A 33 12.69 -9.36 18.59
CA ARG A 33 12.27 -9.68 17.22
C ARG A 33 13.28 -9.11 16.23
N THR A 34 14.23 -9.90 15.82
CA THR A 34 15.12 -9.56 14.71
C THR A 34 14.42 -9.88 13.39
N ILE A 35 13.75 -8.90 12.80
CA ILE A 35 13.20 -9.04 11.46
C ILE A 35 14.32 -8.78 10.47
N GLY A 36 14.79 -9.83 9.81
CA GLY A 36 15.83 -9.71 8.77
C GLY A 36 15.34 -8.86 7.59
N PRO A 37 16.23 -8.07 6.95
CA PRO A 37 15.88 -7.21 5.81
C PRO A 37 15.31 -8.00 4.60
N SER A 38 15.59 -9.28 4.49
CA SER A 38 15.07 -10.17 3.45
C SER A 38 13.54 -10.39 3.52
N LEU A 39 12.98 -10.53 4.74
CA LEU A 39 11.54 -10.70 4.94
C LEU A 39 10.74 -9.44 4.53
N GLY A 40 11.31 -8.25 4.73
CA GLY A 40 10.70 -7.00 4.30
C GLY A 40 10.67 -6.88 2.77
N ALA A 41 11.75 -7.22 2.09
CA ALA A 41 11.84 -7.13 0.64
C ALA A 41 10.91 -8.13 -0.07
N GLU A 42 10.76 -9.34 0.46
CA GLU A 42 9.87 -10.36 -0.08
C GLU A 42 8.39 -9.93 0.05
N ASN A 43 8.00 -9.42 1.22
CA ASN A 43 6.65 -8.91 1.46
C ASN A 43 6.32 -7.70 0.56
N ILE A 44 7.26 -6.80 0.31
CA ILE A 44 7.08 -5.66 -0.60
C ILE A 44 6.88 -6.16 -2.04
N ARG A 45 7.67 -7.11 -2.50
CA ARG A 45 7.51 -7.70 -3.85
C ARG A 45 6.17 -8.41 -4.01
N ALA A 46 5.77 -9.21 -3.03
CA ALA A 46 4.47 -9.87 -3.04
C ALA A 46 3.31 -8.86 -3.05
N SER A 47 3.40 -7.79 -2.26
CA SER A 47 2.39 -6.73 -2.22
C SER A 47 2.30 -5.96 -3.53
N LEU A 48 3.43 -5.65 -4.18
CA LEU A 48 3.46 -5.01 -5.49
C LEU A 48 2.86 -5.90 -6.58
N ALA A 49 3.20 -7.20 -6.59
CA ALA A 49 2.62 -8.15 -7.54
C ALA A 49 1.10 -8.29 -7.35
N ALA A 50 0.63 -8.40 -6.11
CA ALA A 50 -0.79 -8.45 -5.79
C ALA A 50 -1.52 -7.16 -6.19
N SER A 51 -0.90 -6.00 -5.97
CA SER A 51 -1.45 -4.69 -6.36
C SER A 51 -1.61 -4.56 -7.87
N LEU A 52 -0.59 -4.97 -8.63
CA LEU A 52 -0.64 -4.95 -10.10
C LEU A 52 -1.69 -5.91 -10.63
N ALA A 53 -1.79 -7.12 -10.06
CA ALA A 53 -2.81 -8.09 -10.44
C ALA A 53 -4.22 -7.57 -10.14
N GLY A 54 -4.43 -6.97 -8.97
CA GLY A 54 -5.70 -6.34 -8.59
C GLY A 54 -6.08 -5.18 -9.51
N LEU A 55 -5.13 -4.31 -9.83
CA LEU A 55 -5.35 -3.18 -10.74
C LEU A 55 -5.69 -3.65 -12.16
N ALA A 56 -5.00 -4.67 -12.66
CA ALA A 56 -5.29 -5.27 -13.96
C ALA A 56 -6.69 -5.90 -13.98
N LEU A 57 -7.07 -6.63 -12.94
CA LEU A 57 -8.40 -7.23 -12.81
C LEU A 57 -9.51 -6.17 -12.83
N VAL A 58 -9.33 -5.08 -12.06
CA VAL A 58 -10.28 -3.96 -12.04
C VAL A 58 -10.33 -3.28 -13.41
N GLY A 59 -9.20 -3.07 -14.07
CA GLY A 59 -9.14 -2.51 -15.42
C GLY A 59 -9.92 -3.35 -16.44
N VAL A 60 -9.71 -4.66 -16.44
CA VAL A 60 -10.45 -5.60 -17.31
C VAL A 60 -11.94 -5.54 -17.00
N PHE A 61 -12.32 -5.59 -15.73
CA PHE A 61 -13.72 -5.48 -15.31
C PHE A 61 -14.37 -4.20 -15.82
N MET A 62 -13.69 -3.05 -15.67
CA MET A 62 -14.18 -1.75 -16.14
C MET A 62 -14.39 -1.73 -17.66
N VAL A 63 -13.46 -2.27 -18.44
CA VAL A 63 -13.58 -2.34 -19.91
C VAL A 63 -14.73 -3.27 -20.33
N VAL A 64 -14.89 -4.41 -19.68
CA VAL A 64 -15.95 -5.39 -19.99
C VAL A 64 -17.34 -4.82 -19.67
N VAL A 65 -17.50 -4.18 -18.51
CA VAL A 65 -18.79 -3.69 -18.03
C VAL A 65 -19.19 -2.36 -18.70
N TYR A 66 -18.26 -1.43 -18.79
CA TYR A 66 -18.54 -0.06 -19.26
C TYR A 66 -18.11 0.19 -20.71
N ARG A 67 -17.42 -0.74 -21.36
CA ARG A 67 -16.95 -0.64 -22.76
C ARG A 67 -16.14 0.65 -22.99
N LEU A 68 -16.60 1.53 -23.88
CA LEU A 68 -15.89 2.78 -24.21
C LEU A 68 -15.63 3.70 -22.99
N PRO A 69 -16.60 4.02 -22.13
CA PRO A 69 -16.34 4.76 -20.89
C PRO A 69 -15.34 4.05 -19.99
N GLY A 70 -15.37 2.70 -19.95
CA GLY A 70 -14.42 1.89 -19.18
C GLY A 70 -12.98 2.06 -19.65
N VAL A 71 -12.73 2.15 -20.95
CA VAL A 71 -11.39 2.42 -21.49
C VAL A 71 -10.88 3.79 -21.04
N VAL A 72 -11.71 4.82 -21.11
CA VAL A 72 -11.35 6.17 -20.65
C VAL A 72 -11.01 6.15 -19.14
N ALA A 73 -11.82 5.44 -18.35
CA ALA A 73 -11.55 5.29 -16.91
C ALA A 73 -10.23 4.58 -16.62
N VAL A 74 -9.91 3.52 -17.37
CA VAL A 74 -8.64 2.79 -17.21
C VAL A 74 -7.46 3.69 -17.56
N VAL A 75 -7.54 4.48 -18.61
CA VAL A 75 -6.50 5.46 -18.98
C VAL A 75 -6.35 6.52 -17.88
N ALA A 76 -7.44 7.08 -17.40
CA ALA A 76 -7.42 8.05 -16.30
C ALA A 76 -6.82 7.44 -15.02
N LEU A 77 -7.14 6.19 -14.70
CA LEU A 77 -6.59 5.46 -13.56
C LEU A 77 -5.09 5.20 -13.71
N ALA A 78 -4.65 4.85 -14.91
CA ALA A 78 -3.21 4.67 -15.21
C ALA A 78 -2.44 5.98 -15.04
N LEU A 79 -2.97 7.09 -15.56
CA LEU A 79 -2.37 8.43 -15.38
C LEU A 79 -2.36 8.85 -13.90
N TYR A 80 -3.45 8.61 -13.18
CA TYR A 80 -3.53 8.87 -11.75
C TYR A 80 -2.46 8.08 -10.96
N SER A 81 -2.34 6.78 -11.25
CA SER A 81 -1.35 5.91 -10.62
C SER A 81 0.08 6.36 -10.93
N LEU A 82 0.34 6.71 -12.17
CA LEU A 82 1.65 7.23 -12.61
C LEU A 82 2.00 8.56 -11.92
N PHE A 83 1.03 9.46 -11.82
CA PHE A 83 1.20 10.74 -11.15
C PHE A 83 1.50 10.56 -9.66
N ASN A 84 0.79 9.66 -8.97
CA ASN A 84 1.07 9.33 -7.57
C ASN A 84 2.47 8.73 -7.38
N LEU A 85 2.89 7.81 -8.27
CA LEU A 85 4.24 7.24 -8.21
C LEU A 85 5.31 8.30 -8.44
N ALA A 86 5.09 9.23 -9.38
CA ALA A 86 5.98 10.36 -9.61
C ALA A 86 6.08 11.27 -8.36
N LEU A 87 4.96 11.50 -7.69
CA LEU A 87 4.93 12.30 -6.46
C LEU A 87 5.69 11.62 -5.31
N TYR A 88 5.55 10.30 -5.14
CA TYR A 88 6.34 9.53 -4.18
C TYR A 88 7.85 9.53 -4.50
N SER A 89 8.20 9.60 -5.76
CA SER A 89 9.61 9.71 -6.19
C SER A 89 10.20 11.11 -5.94
N LEU A 90 9.36 12.15 -6.02
CA LEU A 90 9.77 13.53 -5.80
C LEU A 90 9.95 13.84 -4.30
N ILE A 91 9.09 13.30 -3.46
CA ILE A 91 9.18 13.43 -2.02
C ILE A 91 9.93 12.19 -1.50
N PRO A 92 11.06 12.35 -0.76
CA PRO A 92 11.84 11.21 -0.28
C PRO A 92 11.08 10.47 0.85
N VAL A 93 10.03 9.75 0.49
CA VAL A 93 9.27 8.87 1.39
C VAL A 93 9.74 7.43 1.26
N THR A 94 9.91 6.75 2.38
CA THR A 94 10.19 5.32 2.39
C THR A 94 8.91 4.54 2.05
N LEU A 95 8.98 3.69 1.02
CA LEU A 95 7.88 2.80 0.65
C LEU A 95 7.74 1.71 1.73
N THR A 96 6.81 1.93 2.65
CA THR A 96 6.46 0.96 3.70
C THR A 96 5.22 0.16 3.30
N LEU A 97 4.99 -1.00 3.92
CA LEU A 97 3.76 -1.79 3.70
C LEU A 97 2.47 -0.98 3.92
N PRO A 98 2.35 -0.16 4.98
CA PRO A 98 1.21 0.74 5.13
C PRO A 98 1.10 1.78 4.01
N GLY A 99 2.23 2.27 3.48
CA GLY A 99 2.25 3.20 2.34
C GLY A 99 1.70 2.58 1.06
N ILE A 100 2.07 1.32 0.78
CA ILE A 100 1.52 0.55 -0.36
C ILE A 100 0.01 0.34 -0.17
N ALA A 101 -0.44 -0.02 1.03
CA ALA A 101 -1.86 -0.19 1.33
C ALA A 101 -2.65 1.12 1.14
N GLY A 102 -2.11 2.27 1.57
CA GLY A 102 -2.68 3.59 1.35
C GLY A 102 -2.79 3.94 -0.13
N PHE A 103 -1.76 3.62 -0.92
CA PHE A 103 -1.80 3.80 -2.38
C PHE A 103 -2.91 2.97 -3.04
N ILE A 104 -3.04 1.69 -2.69
CA ILE A 104 -4.08 0.81 -3.22
C ILE A 104 -5.46 1.34 -2.85
N LEU A 105 -5.66 1.77 -1.60
CA LEU A 105 -6.91 2.37 -1.15
C LEU A 105 -7.25 3.63 -1.94
N SER A 106 -6.28 4.52 -2.18
CA SER A 106 -6.46 5.74 -2.96
C SER A 106 -6.85 5.45 -4.41
N VAL A 107 -6.22 4.45 -5.04
CA VAL A 107 -6.58 3.96 -6.37
C VAL A 107 -8.01 3.39 -6.37
N GLY A 108 -8.38 2.60 -5.35
CA GLY A 108 -9.73 2.06 -5.19
C GLY A 108 -10.81 3.15 -5.12
N MET A 109 -10.57 4.20 -4.35
CA MET A 109 -11.49 5.35 -4.27
C MET A 109 -11.60 6.12 -5.60
N ALA A 110 -10.50 6.24 -6.35
CA ALA A 110 -10.53 6.87 -7.67
C ALA A 110 -11.33 6.05 -8.67
N VAL A 111 -11.26 4.72 -8.63
CA VAL A 111 -12.11 3.82 -9.45
C VAL A 111 -13.58 4.00 -9.08
N ASP A 112 -13.90 3.98 -7.80
CA ASP A 112 -15.29 4.10 -7.31
C ASP A 112 -15.93 5.42 -7.74
N ALA A 113 -15.21 6.53 -7.66
CA ALA A 113 -15.67 7.83 -8.14
C ALA A 113 -16.00 7.81 -9.64
N ASN A 114 -15.16 7.18 -10.47
CA ASN A 114 -15.42 7.04 -11.91
C ASN A 114 -16.64 6.15 -12.20
N VAL A 115 -16.80 5.07 -11.44
CA VAL A 115 -17.96 4.15 -11.56
C VAL A 115 -19.25 4.89 -11.27
N LEU A 116 -19.30 5.66 -10.18
CA LEU A 116 -20.49 6.44 -9.80
C LEU A 116 -20.90 7.43 -10.88
N ILE A 117 -19.94 8.14 -11.47
CA ILE A 117 -20.19 9.09 -12.56
C ILE A 117 -20.77 8.35 -13.78
N PHE A 118 -20.19 7.22 -14.17
CA PHE A 118 -20.64 6.46 -15.34
C PHE A 118 -22.02 5.83 -15.14
N GLU A 119 -22.31 5.32 -13.94
CA GLU A 119 -23.63 4.79 -13.60
C GLU A 119 -24.69 5.90 -13.68
N ARG A 120 -24.38 7.08 -13.15
CA ARG A 120 -25.30 8.21 -13.20
C ARG A 120 -25.59 8.67 -14.62
N VAL A 121 -24.55 8.83 -15.44
CA VAL A 121 -24.70 9.19 -16.85
C VAL A 121 -25.53 8.14 -17.60
N LYS A 122 -25.29 6.85 -17.34
CA LYS A 122 -26.01 5.75 -17.96
C LYS A 122 -27.49 5.72 -17.55
N GLU A 123 -27.79 6.00 -16.29
CA GLU A 123 -29.13 6.10 -15.74
C GLU A 123 -29.90 7.24 -16.41
N GLU A 124 -29.30 8.44 -16.48
CA GLU A 124 -29.90 9.62 -17.14
C GLU A 124 -30.15 9.40 -18.64
N LEU A 125 -29.22 8.75 -19.33
CA LEU A 125 -29.42 8.40 -20.74
C LEU A 125 -30.55 7.39 -20.93
N ARG A 126 -30.72 6.42 -20.02
CA ARG A 126 -31.86 5.48 -20.05
C ARG A 126 -33.20 6.16 -19.75
N ALA A 127 -33.18 7.24 -18.95
CA ALA A 127 -34.36 8.05 -18.67
C ALA A 127 -34.75 8.98 -19.84
N GLY A 128 -34.03 8.94 -20.97
CA GLY A 128 -34.33 9.72 -22.18
C GLY A 128 -33.79 11.15 -22.15
N ASN A 129 -32.92 11.48 -21.20
CA ASN A 129 -32.29 12.80 -21.14
C ASN A 129 -31.12 12.90 -22.13
N THR A 130 -30.85 14.12 -22.63
CA THR A 130 -29.73 14.38 -23.52
C THR A 130 -28.39 14.38 -22.75
N LEU A 131 -27.28 14.01 -23.42
CA LEU A 131 -25.94 14.01 -22.85
C LEU A 131 -25.56 15.31 -22.12
N ILE A 132 -26.02 16.46 -22.64
CA ILE A 132 -25.71 17.77 -22.04
C ILE A 132 -26.42 17.97 -20.68
N ARG A 133 -27.49 17.25 -20.41
CA ARG A 133 -28.26 17.34 -19.17
C ARG A 133 -27.87 16.29 -18.13
N SER A 134 -27.08 15.29 -18.55
CA SER A 134 -26.61 14.18 -17.72
C SER A 134 -25.19 14.38 -17.19
N ILE A 135 -24.53 15.49 -17.53
CA ILE A 135 -23.24 15.96 -17.02
C ILE A 135 -23.49 17.15 -16.10
#